data_add64d88daaf0e00d03781dce2f38051
#
_entry.id   add64d88daaf0e00d03781dce2f38051
#
_cell.length_a   1.000
_cell.length_b   1.000
_cell.length_c   1.000
_cell.angle_alpha   90.00
_cell.angle_beta   90.00
_cell.angle_gamma   90.00
#
_symmetry.space_group_name_H-M   'P 1'
#
loop_
_entity.id
_entity.type
_entity.pdbx_description
1 polymer ?
#
loop_
_entity_poly.entity_id
_entity_poly.type
_entity_poly.pdbx_seq_one_letter_code
_entity_poly.pdbx_strand_id
1 'polypeptide(L)'
;MKLMKTITKLAAAALSAVLLVGAVGSLPAYAVVDNSEVGEVLHDGNFTYELINGTYTITACDPTSILSEIPELRNGYAITAIADNAFQNCHYIEELTIPDTITSIGDSAFIGCTSLMKVTLPSRITEIKSGTFMGCTHLEAVEIPDKVSSIGSYAFYNCSMLKSVKLPGELSSIGAMAFAQCSSITDIDSSKCGAFVFEDGILYNSSMQNIYRASTALSGEVYIRNEVKYIEPGAFSVCVRMTELYLPSSVTDIGESAFSYCTSLQKIDFSSGLTNIAPIAFKYCTALESLDFPITLDKIGDGAFLSCTELSRVVMPEGVSAVGEGAFTSCPKLEQVIIPKSVSSIGAHAFGYSIGDDEDYTLEKGFKLSVFTGSEGERYARANKISYTHVDKSLKRYAFLIAAGALLLAAIVLAMVLMSKGRKRISSSEKKAEAERIAEESYEKILDDSDEEPKE
;
A
#
# COMPACT_ATOMS: atom_id res chain seq x y z
N MET A 1 3.47 -13.00 8.53
CA MET A 1 2.80 -13.88 9.52
C MET A 1 2.35 -13.16 10.80
N LYS A 2 3.16 -12.40 11.52
CA LYS A 2 2.65 -11.62 12.68
C LYS A 2 1.71 -10.48 12.27
N LEU A 3 1.95 -9.78 11.16
CA LEU A 3 1.11 -8.68 10.68
C LEU A 3 -0.23 -9.18 10.10
N MET A 4 -0.23 -10.26 9.31
CA MET A 4 -1.47 -10.94 8.88
C MET A 4 -2.22 -11.56 10.06
N LYS A 5 -1.53 -12.15 11.03
CA LYS A 5 -2.15 -12.62 12.28
C LYS A 5 -2.68 -11.49 13.15
N THR A 6 -2.17 -10.27 13.02
CA THR A 6 -2.70 -9.11 13.75
C THR A 6 -3.96 -8.60 13.07
N ILE A 7 -4.02 -8.56 11.74
CA ILE A 7 -5.24 -8.20 10.99
C ILE A 7 -6.31 -9.29 11.12
N THR A 8 -5.93 -10.58 11.04
CA THR A 8 -6.85 -11.71 11.26
C THR A 8 -7.23 -11.84 12.74
N LYS A 9 -6.37 -11.48 13.70
CA LYS A 9 -6.71 -11.46 15.12
C LYS A 9 -7.58 -10.28 15.51
N LEU A 10 -7.46 -9.13 14.86
CA LEU A 10 -8.42 -8.03 15.02
C LEU A 10 -9.78 -8.40 14.43
N ALA A 11 -9.83 -9.08 13.29
CA ALA A 11 -11.06 -9.63 12.73
C ALA A 11 -11.63 -10.81 13.55
N ALA A 12 -10.77 -11.69 14.11
CA ALA A 12 -11.19 -12.83 14.92
C ALA A 12 -11.55 -12.45 16.37
N ALA A 13 -10.97 -11.39 16.93
CA ALA A 13 -11.39 -10.87 18.24
C ALA A 13 -12.78 -10.22 18.21
N ALA A 14 -13.17 -9.69 17.03
CA ALA A 14 -14.55 -9.24 16.81
C ALA A 14 -15.54 -10.41 16.65
N LEU A 15 -15.09 -11.60 16.17
CA LEU A 15 -15.98 -12.78 16.02
C LEU A 15 -16.18 -13.60 17.30
N SER A 16 -15.31 -13.48 18.31
CA SER A 16 -15.42 -14.28 19.55
C SER A 16 -16.26 -13.67 20.66
N ALA A 17 -16.76 -12.44 20.48
CA ALA A 17 -17.66 -11.80 21.46
C ALA A 17 -19.17 -12.09 21.23
N VAL A 18 -19.55 -12.82 20.17
CA VAL A 18 -20.96 -13.03 19.77
C VAL A 18 -21.53 -14.41 20.16
N LEU A 19 -20.76 -15.30 20.80
CA LEU A 19 -21.22 -16.67 21.10
C LEU A 19 -21.41 -16.94 22.60
N LEU A 20 -22.13 -16.08 23.30
CA LEU A 20 -22.62 -16.41 24.66
C LEU A 20 -23.83 -15.57 25.07
N VAL A 21 -24.97 -15.72 24.42
CA VAL A 21 -26.28 -15.51 25.05
C VAL A 21 -27.31 -16.41 24.39
N GLY A 22 -27.51 -17.55 24.95
CA GLY A 22 -28.64 -18.41 24.68
C GLY A 22 -29.25 -18.80 26.03
N ALA A 23 -30.21 -18.01 26.51
CA ALA A 23 -31.22 -18.51 27.43
C ALA A 23 -32.37 -17.47 27.51
N VAL A 24 -33.50 -17.84 26.92
CA VAL A 24 -34.75 -17.11 27.04
C VAL A 24 -35.33 -17.36 28.45
N GLY A 25 -35.42 -16.31 29.24
CA GLY A 25 -36.18 -16.31 30.49
C GLY A 25 -36.95 -14.98 30.60
N SER A 26 -38.28 -15.06 30.62
CA SER A 26 -39.22 -13.98 30.81
C SER A 26 -38.89 -13.17 32.05
N LEU A 27 -38.69 -11.85 31.92
CA LEU A 27 -38.55 -10.92 33.06
C LEU A 27 -39.85 -10.20 33.34
N PRO A 28 -40.19 -10.00 34.60
CA PRO A 28 -41.36 -9.23 35.02
C PRO A 28 -41.11 -7.72 34.99
N ALA A 29 -42.19 -6.97 34.94
CA ALA A 29 -42.23 -5.52 34.82
C ALA A 29 -41.57 -4.75 35.97
N TYR A 30 -40.84 -3.70 35.57
CA TYR A 30 -40.51 -2.45 36.22
C TYR A 30 -40.25 -2.39 37.74
N ALA A 31 -39.00 -2.18 38.07
CA ALA A 31 -38.62 -1.38 39.22
C ALA A 31 -37.77 -0.22 38.71
N VAL A 32 -38.23 1.01 38.89
CA VAL A 32 -37.45 2.22 38.68
C VAL A 32 -36.33 2.23 39.72
N VAL A 33 -35.10 1.99 39.29
CA VAL A 33 -33.91 2.26 40.09
C VAL A 33 -33.27 3.50 39.51
N ASP A 34 -33.26 4.58 40.32
CA ASP A 34 -32.47 5.78 40.03
C ASP A 34 -30.98 5.42 40.04
N ASN A 35 -30.43 5.21 38.86
CA ASN A 35 -29.02 4.97 38.66
C ASN A 35 -28.46 6.04 37.70
N SER A 36 -28.03 7.15 38.29
CA SER A 36 -27.44 8.30 37.58
C SER A 36 -26.03 8.04 36.96
N GLU A 37 -25.55 6.80 36.89
CA GLU A 37 -24.20 6.49 36.36
C GLU A 37 -24.07 5.23 35.45
N VAL A 38 -25.18 4.51 35.22
CA VAL A 38 -25.15 3.39 34.26
C VAL A 38 -26.07 3.74 33.11
N GLY A 39 -25.52 3.85 31.88
CA GLY A 39 -26.32 4.19 30.72
C GLY A 39 -27.46 3.19 30.52
N GLU A 40 -28.70 3.69 30.39
CA GLU A 40 -29.87 2.89 30.07
C GLU A 40 -29.68 2.32 28.64
N VAL A 41 -29.62 1.01 28.51
CA VAL A 41 -29.54 0.31 27.22
C VAL A 41 -30.94 -0.02 26.74
N LEU A 42 -31.31 0.46 25.57
CA LEU A 42 -32.60 0.28 24.95
C LEU A 42 -32.46 -0.46 23.60
N HIS A 43 -33.36 -1.42 23.33
CA HIS A 43 -33.46 -2.12 22.05
C HIS A 43 -34.84 -1.86 21.42
N ASP A 44 -34.87 -1.61 20.09
CA ASP A 44 -36.15 -1.39 19.38
C ASP A 44 -36.37 -2.32 18.18
N GLY A 45 -35.55 -3.36 18.06
CA GLY A 45 -35.60 -4.31 16.97
C GLY A 45 -34.60 -4.00 15.85
N ASN A 46 -34.33 -2.72 15.58
CA ASN A 46 -33.32 -2.30 14.59
C ASN A 46 -32.03 -1.86 15.27
N PHE A 47 -32.17 -1.14 16.40
CA PHE A 47 -31.02 -0.51 17.07
C PHE A 47 -30.92 -0.88 18.52
N THR A 48 -29.70 -0.88 19.02
CA THR A 48 -29.35 -0.79 20.40
C THR A 48 -28.88 0.64 20.70
N TYR A 49 -29.42 1.24 21.75
CA TYR A 49 -29.09 2.60 22.17
C TYR A 49 -28.54 2.60 23.60
N GLU A 50 -27.65 3.51 23.87
CA GLU A 50 -27.18 3.82 25.21
C GLU A 50 -27.46 5.29 25.51
N LEU A 51 -28.12 5.56 26.67
CA LEU A 51 -28.39 6.93 27.11
C LEU A 51 -27.18 7.48 27.86
N ILE A 52 -26.51 8.48 27.26
CA ILE A 52 -25.32 9.11 27.80
C ILE A 52 -25.54 10.61 27.89
N ASN A 53 -25.47 11.19 29.11
CA ASN A 53 -25.60 12.63 29.33
C ASN A 53 -26.89 13.24 28.72
N GLY A 54 -28.01 12.53 28.77
CA GLY A 54 -29.28 13.01 28.24
C GLY A 54 -29.47 12.96 26.75
N THR A 55 -28.60 12.23 26.01
CA THR A 55 -28.73 11.94 24.60
C THR A 55 -28.47 10.47 24.31
N TYR A 56 -29.04 9.93 23.24
CA TYR A 56 -28.78 8.56 22.84
C TYR A 56 -27.58 8.45 21.88
N THR A 57 -26.79 7.41 22.10
CA THR A 57 -25.81 6.89 21.16
C THR A 57 -26.31 5.56 20.61
N ILE A 58 -26.33 5.36 19.28
CA ILE A 58 -26.56 4.05 18.69
C ILE A 58 -25.29 3.23 18.87
N THR A 59 -25.38 2.13 19.63
CA THR A 59 -24.24 1.24 19.90
C THR A 59 -24.21 0.00 19.03
N ALA A 60 -25.37 -0.42 18.49
CA ALA A 60 -25.44 -1.48 17.50
C ALA A 60 -26.69 -1.33 16.61
N CYS A 61 -26.57 -1.80 15.37
CA CYS A 61 -27.68 -2.04 14.44
C CYS A 61 -27.79 -3.55 14.21
N ASP A 62 -29.04 -4.06 14.13
CA ASP A 62 -29.25 -5.46 13.72
C ASP A 62 -28.77 -5.64 12.27
N PRO A 63 -27.85 -6.57 11.98
CA PRO A 63 -27.31 -6.75 10.64
C PRO A 63 -28.36 -7.15 9.56
N THR A 64 -29.54 -7.61 10.00
CA THR A 64 -30.66 -7.97 9.12
C THR A 64 -31.62 -6.81 8.85
N SER A 65 -31.43 -5.67 9.49
CA SER A 65 -32.29 -4.50 9.34
C SER A 65 -32.26 -3.95 7.92
N ILE A 66 -33.45 -3.60 7.42
CA ILE A 66 -33.64 -2.89 6.14
C ILE A 66 -34.07 -1.47 6.52
N LEU A 67 -33.13 -0.53 6.43
CA LEU A 67 -33.32 0.84 6.88
C LEU A 67 -33.00 1.80 5.73
N SER A 68 -33.69 2.94 5.70
CA SER A 68 -33.38 4.07 4.81
C SER A 68 -33.00 5.34 5.56
N GLU A 69 -33.31 5.40 6.87
CA GLU A 69 -33.01 6.58 7.70
C GLU A 69 -32.78 6.18 9.17
N ILE A 70 -32.02 7.00 9.88
CA ILE A 70 -31.84 6.94 11.32
C ILE A 70 -32.80 7.98 11.95
N PRO A 71 -33.56 7.65 12.99
CA PRO A 71 -34.45 8.60 13.64
C PRO A 71 -33.63 9.70 14.37
N GLU A 72 -34.18 10.92 14.41
CA GLU A 72 -33.59 12.04 15.15
C GLU A 72 -33.74 11.92 16.66
N LEU A 73 -34.87 11.35 17.10
CA LEU A 73 -35.27 11.27 18.51
C LEU A 73 -35.66 9.85 18.89
N ARG A 74 -35.37 9.50 20.12
CA ARG A 74 -35.88 8.30 20.79
C ARG A 74 -36.38 8.64 22.18
N ASN A 75 -37.63 8.30 22.51
CA ASN A 75 -38.27 8.60 23.81
C ASN A 75 -38.16 10.10 24.21
N GLY A 76 -38.17 11.02 23.24
CA GLY A 76 -38.03 12.46 23.48
C GLY A 76 -36.58 12.96 23.63
N TYR A 77 -35.58 12.09 23.64
CA TYR A 77 -34.16 12.47 23.69
C TYR A 77 -33.53 12.38 22.27
N ALA A 78 -32.65 13.33 22.00
CA ALA A 78 -31.95 13.35 20.72
C ALA A 78 -30.97 12.17 20.60
N ILE A 79 -30.88 11.59 19.40
CA ILE A 79 -29.82 10.66 19.04
C ILE A 79 -28.67 11.50 18.43
N THR A 80 -27.52 11.52 19.09
CA THR A 80 -26.43 12.46 18.76
C THR A 80 -25.15 11.79 18.32
N ALA A 81 -25.04 10.46 18.47
CA ALA A 81 -23.84 9.72 18.10
C ALA A 81 -24.16 8.32 17.58
N ILE A 82 -23.26 7.83 16.75
CA ILE A 82 -23.13 6.44 16.31
C ILE A 82 -21.80 5.94 16.86
N ALA A 83 -21.81 4.84 17.63
CA ALA A 83 -20.62 4.26 18.24
C ALA A 83 -19.73 3.54 17.20
N ASP A 84 -18.53 3.16 17.65
CA ASP A 84 -17.62 2.34 16.85
C ASP A 84 -18.29 1.02 16.48
N ASN A 85 -18.14 0.61 15.22
CA ASN A 85 -18.69 -0.63 14.65
C ASN A 85 -20.22 -0.78 14.73
N ALA A 86 -20.99 0.27 15.05
CA ALA A 86 -22.43 0.16 15.35
C ALA A 86 -23.27 -0.43 14.22
N PHE A 87 -22.88 -0.24 12.95
CA PHE A 87 -23.53 -0.81 11.77
C PHE A 87 -22.64 -1.85 11.05
N GLN A 88 -21.70 -2.46 11.76
CA GLN A 88 -20.82 -3.45 11.16
C GLN A 88 -21.59 -4.57 10.48
N ASN A 89 -21.26 -4.82 9.16
CA ASN A 89 -21.85 -5.90 8.35
C ASN A 89 -23.39 -5.81 8.20
N CYS A 90 -23.98 -4.61 8.27
CA CYS A 90 -25.40 -4.40 7.92
C CYS A 90 -25.57 -4.51 6.39
N HIS A 91 -25.64 -5.76 5.88
CA HIS A 91 -25.59 -6.06 4.44
C HIS A 91 -26.89 -5.75 3.68
N TYR A 92 -27.99 -5.38 4.36
CA TYR A 92 -29.28 -5.14 3.73
C TYR A 92 -29.63 -3.66 3.62
N ILE A 93 -28.76 -2.77 4.12
CA ILE A 93 -28.94 -1.32 3.98
C ILE A 93 -28.38 -0.89 2.63
N GLU A 94 -29.26 -0.42 1.73
CA GLU A 94 -28.89 0.04 0.38
C GLU A 94 -28.68 1.56 0.34
N GLU A 95 -29.58 2.32 0.97
CA GLU A 95 -29.45 3.77 1.13
C GLU A 95 -29.69 4.14 2.58
N LEU A 96 -28.94 5.11 3.10
CA LEU A 96 -29.09 5.54 4.50
C LEU A 96 -28.98 7.06 4.62
N THR A 97 -29.99 7.67 5.26
CA THR A 97 -29.92 9.07 5.68
C THR A 97 -29.59 9.14 7.17
N ILE A 98 -28.51 9.82 7.50
CA ILE A 98 -28.07 10.09 8.86
C ILE A 98 -28.47 11.53 9.20
N PRO A 99 -29.32 11.76 10.22
CA PRO A 99 -29.87 13.07 10.51
C PRO A 99 -28.85 14.04 11.11
N ASP A 100 -29.09 15.34 10.99
CA ASP A 100 -28.22 16.42 11.51
C ASP A 100 -28.13 16.49 13.04
N THR A 101 -28.96 15.72 13.78
CA THR A 101 -28.79 15.54 15.23
C THR A 101 -27.52 14.76 15.56
N ILE A 102 -27.05 13.88 14.66
CA ILE A 102 -25.79 13.13 14.81
C ILE A 102 -24.61 14.09 14.60
N THR A 103 -23.75 14.16 15.58
CA THR A 103 -22.53 15.00 15.56
C THR A 103 -21.24 14.19 15.60
N SER A 104 -21.33 12.88 15.85
CA SER A 104 -20.18 11.97 15.89
C SER A 104 -20.55 10.61 15.31
N ILE A 105 -19.68 10.11 14.42
CA ILE A 105 -19.74 8.77 13.86
C ILE A 105 -18.45 8.06 14.26
N GLY A 106 -18.55 6.86 14.82
CA GLY A 106 -17.44 6.10 15.39
C GLY A 106 -16.51 5.47 14.36
N ASP A 107 -15.38 4.96 14.86
CA ASP A 107 -14.45 4.18 14.04
C ASP A 107 -15.13 2.93 13.49
N SER A 108 -14.91 2.64 12.21
CA SER A 108 -15.49 1.46 11.54
C SER A 108 -17.01 1.36 11.64
N ALA A 109 -17.72 2.47 11.87
CA ALA A 109 -19.16 2.47 12.17
C ALA A 109 -19.98 1.70 11.12
N PHE A 110 -19.65 1.79 9.84
CA PHE A 110 -20.32 1.13 8.71
C PHE A 110 -19.41 0.09 8.01
N ILE A 111 -18.40 -0.44 8.71
CA ILE A 111 -17.49 -1.43 8.12
C ILE A 111 -18.27 -2.63 7.56
N GLY A 112 -18.00 -2.97 6.31
CA GLY A 112 -18.59 -4.14 5.66
C GLY A 112 -20.07 -4.01 5.31
N CYS A 113 -20.65 -2.81 5.28
CA CYS A 113 -22.00 -2.57 4.74
C CYS A 113 -21.97 -2.72 3.21
N THR A 114 -21.84 -3.96 2.74
CA THR A 114 -21.53 -4.27 1.33
C THR A 114 -22.59 -3.83 0.35
N SER A 115 -23.88 -3.73 0.74
CA SER A 115 -24.96 -3.28 -0.14
C SER A 115 -25.20 -1.77 -0.11
N LEU A 116 -24.52 -1.03 0.76
CA LEU A 116 -24.71 0.42 0.90
C LEU A 116 -24.24 1.13 -0.37
N MET A 117 -25.19 1.64 -1.17
CA MET A 117 -24.97 2.34 -2.44
C MET A 117 -24.86 3.86 -2.22
N LYS A 118 -25.63 4.37 -1.26
CA LYS A 118 -25.70 5.82 -0.98
C LYS A 118 -25.83 6.08 0.50
N VAL A 119 -25.06 7.06 1.00
CA VAL A 119 -25.19 7.58 2.36
C VAL A 119 -25.30 9.09 2.33
N THR A 120 -26.27 9.64 3.06
CA THR A 120 -26.36 11.09 3.34
C THR A 120 -25.79 11.32 4.73
N LEU A 121 -24.67 12.04 4.79
CA LEU A 121 -23.96 12.34 6.04
C LEU A 121 -24.53 13.60 6.71
N PRO A 122 -24.54 13.67 8.05
CA PRO A 122 -24.99 14.84 8.78
C PRO A 122 -24.03 16.03 8.59
N SER A 123 -24.58 17.22 8.40
CA SER A 123 -23.80 18.44 8.10
C SER A 123 -22.90 18.94 9.25
N ARG A 124 -23.03 18.35 10.44
CA ARG A 124 -22.38 18.81 11.67
C ARG A 124 -21.15 18.01 12.08
N ILE A 125 -20.88 16.87 11.44
CA ILE A 125 -19.65 16.11 11.73
C ILE A 125 -18.43 16.90 11.26
N THR A 126 -17.33 16.75 11.98
CA THR A 126 -16.05 17.42 11.68
C THR A 126 -14.97 16.48 11.22
N GLU A 127 -15.23 15.17 11.25
CA GLU A 127 -14.30 14.12 10.82
C GLU A 127 -15.05 12.91 10.27
N ILE A 128 -14.44 12.22 9.31
CA ILE A 128 -14.74 10.84 8.96
C ILE A 128 -13.67 10.01 9.64
N LYS A 129 -14.04 9.19 10.64
CA LYS A 129 -13.09 8.43 11.45
C LYS A 129 -12.47 7.26 10.68
N SER A 130 -11.52 6.56 11.33
CA SER A 130 -10.81 5.44 10.70
C SER A 130 -11.78 4.29 10.37
N GLY A 131 -11.66 3.76 9.15
CA GLY A 131 -12.45 2.62 8.67
C GLY A 131 -13.95 2.85 8.56
N THR A 132 -14.47 4.07 8.76
CA THR A 132 -15.92 4.35 8.86
C THR A 132 -16.74 3.63 7.79
N PHE A 133 -16.30 3.65 6.50
CA PHE A 133 -16.96 2.98 5.38
C PHE A 133 -16.09 1.87 4.76
N MET A 134 -15.15 1.32 5.51
CA MET A 134 -14.27 0.26 5.02
C MET A 134 -15.09 -0.94 4.52
N GLY A 135 -14.87 -1.34 3.27
CA GLY A 135 -15.56 -2.48 2.67
C GLY A 135 -17.02 -2.23 2.26
N CYS A 136 -17.49 -0.98 2.19
CA CYS A 136 -18.77 -0.63 1.57
C CYS A 136 -18.63 -0.74 0.05
N THR A 137 -18.61 -1.97 -0.46
CA THR A 137 -18.19 -2.27 -1.84
C THR A 137 -19.11 -1.69 -2.90
N HIS A 138 -20.39 -1.46 -2.59
CA HIS A 138 -21.38 -0.87 -3.52
C HIS A 138 -21.53 0.64 -3.36
N LEU A 139 -20.82 1.29 -2.45
CA LEU A 139 -20.89 2.75 -2.29
C LEU A 139 -20.41 3.44 -3.57
N GLU A 140 -21.34 4.09 -4.29
CA GLU A 140 -21.05 4.69 -5.60
C GLU A 140 -20.54 6.14 -5.51
N ALA A 141 -21.06 6.89 -4.54
CA ALA A 141 -20.68 8.28 -4.30
C ALA A 141 -20.90 8.63 -2.84
N VAL A 142 -20.11 9.56 -2.33
CA VAL A 142 -20.27 10.15 -1.02
C VAL A 142 -20.06 11.66 -1.10
N GLU A 143 -20.98 12.42 -0.54
CA GLU A 143 -20.82 13.85 -0.36
C GLU A 143 -20.31 14.11 1.08
N ILE A 144 -19.06 14.51 1.18
CA ILE A 144 -18.41 14.78 2.48
C ILE A 144 -18.82 16.19 2.92
N PRO A 145 -19.40 16.35 4.14
CA PRO A 145 -19.86 17.65 4.62
C PRO A 145 -18.75 18.71 4.71
N ASP A 146 -19.08 19.97 4.45
CA ASP A 146 -18.12 21.07 4.34
C ASP A 146 -17.27 21.30 5.62
N LYS A 147 -17.77 20.91 6.81
CA LYS A 147 -17.07 21.03 8.10
C LYS A 147 -16.08 19.91 8.40
N VAL A 148 -16.01 18.89 7.55
CA VAL A 148 -15.06 17.78 7.76
C VAL A 148 -13.65 18.27 7.51
N SER A 149 -12.83 18.22 8.53
CA SER A 149 -11.43 18.64 8.51
C SER A 149 -10.45 17.47 8.39
N SER A 150 -10.90 16.24 8.63
CA SER A 150 -10.06 15.04 8.54
C SER A 150 -10.83 13.82 8.02
N ILE A 151 -10.14 13.03 7.20
CA ILE A 151 -10.55 11.69 6.76
C ILE A 151 -9.55 10.71 7.37
N GLY A 152 -10.04 9.77 8.20
CA GLY A 152 -9.24 8.79 8.92
C GLY A 152 -8.63 7.72 8.02
N SER A 153 -7.68 6.96 8.57
CA SER A 153 -7.06 5.83 7.86
C SER A 153 -8.11 4.77 7.50
N TYR A 154 -7.98 4.20 6.30
CA TYR A 154 -8.91 3.18 5.77
C TYR A 154 -10.38 3.64 5.68
N ALA A 155 -10.71 4.93 5.79
CA ALA A 155 -12.09 5.42 5.90
C ALA A 155 -13.01 4.94 4.76
N PHE A 156 -12.50 4.85 3.52
CA PHE A 156 -13.17 4.33 2.32
C PHE A 156 -12.41 3.17 1.69
N TYR A 157 -11.57 2.46 2.46
CA TYR A 157 -10.82 1.32 1.94
C TYR A 157 -11.75 0.28 1.33
N ASN A 158 -11.44 -0.19 0.11
CA ASN A 158 -12.23 -1.18 -0.64
C ASN A 158 -13.71 -0.77 -0.87
N CYS A 159 -13.99 0.54 -1.04
CA CYS A 159 -15.23 1.01 -1.64
C CYS A 159 -15.11 0.88 -3.16
N SER A 160 -15.22 -0.36 -3.66
CA SER A 160 -14.82 -0.71 -5.03
C SER A 160 -15.67 -0.06 -6.12
N MET A 161 -16.93 0.32 -5.83
CA MET A 161 -17.81 1.04 -6.77
C MET A 161 -17.77 2.56 -6.62
N LEU A 162 -16.98 3.11 -5.69
CA LEU A 162 -16.85 4.57 -5.50
C LEU A 162 -16.19 5.21 -6.72
N LYS A 163 -16.96 6.03 -7.47
CA LYS A 163 -16.57 6.63 -8.74
C LYS A 163 -15.89 7.98 -8.58
N SER A 164 -16.39 8.78 -7.64
CA SER A 164 -15.90 10.13 -7.39
C SER A 164 -16.05 10.52 -5.93
N VAL A 165 -15.21 11.46 -5.50
CA VAL A 165 -15.26 12.06 -4.16
C VAL A 165 -15.11 13.57 -4.30
N LYS A 166 -15.95 14.34 -3.59
CA LYS A 166 -15.80 15.78 -3.46
C LYS A 166 -15.19 16.11 -2.11
N LEU A 167 -14.01 16.73 -2.13
CA LEU A 167 -13.30 17.13 -0.92
C LEU A 167 -13.83 18.45 -0.38
N PRO A 168 -14.13 18.53 0.94
CA PRO A 168 -14.64 19.75 1.56
C PRO A 168 -13.54 20.81 1.72
N GLY A 169 -13.96 22.06 1.85
CA GLY A 169 -13.05 23.22 1.95
C GLY A 169 -12.17 23.22 3.21
N GLU A 170 -12.69 22.68 4.33
CA GLU A 170 -11.98 22.63 5.61
C GLU A 170 -11.05 21.42 5.76
N LEU A 171 -11.02 20.50 4.76
CA LEU A 171 -10.18 19.30 4.83
C LEU A 171 -8.70 19.65 4.90
N SER A 172 -8.03 19.15 5.93
CA SER A 172 -6.60 19.37 6.20
C SER A 172 -5.78 18.09 6.25
N SER A 173 -6.42 16.94 6.43
CA SER A 173 -5.72 15.64 6.50
C SER A 173 -6.50 14.49 5.90
N ILE A 174 -5.76 13.58 5.24
CA ILE A 174 -6.25 12.30 4.72
C ILE A 174 -5.33 11.21 5.30
N GLY A 175 -5.90 10.26 6.01
CA GLY A 175 -5.17 9.16 6.65
C GLY A 175 -4.68 8.11 5.65
N ALA A 176 -3.75 7.28 6.10
CA ALA A 176 -3.18 6.22 5.30
C ALA A 176 -4.25 5.28 4.73
N MET A 177 -4.11 4.90 3.47
CA MET A 177 -5.03 3.98 2.77
C MET A 177 -6.50 4.42 2.74
N ALA A 178 -6.81 5.70 2.99
CA ALA A 178 -8.20 6.18 3.08
C ALA A 178 -9.04 5.81 1.85
N PHE A 179 -8.48 5.84 0.65
CA PHE A 179 -9.15 5.49 -0.62
C PHE A 179 -8.49 4.30 -1.34
N ALA A 180 -7.66 3.51 -0.65
CA ALA A 180 -7.01 2.36 -1.27
C ALA A 180 -8.04 1.29 -1.66
N GLN A 181 -7.76 0.50 -2.72
CA GLN A 181 -8.67 -0.52 -3.27
C GLN A 181 -10.02 0.02 -3.81
N CYS A 182 -10.20 1.34 -3.96
CA CYS A 182 -11.35 1.92 -4.66
C CYS A 182 -11.13 1.79 -6.17
N SER A 183 -11.53 0.64 -6.74
CA SER A 183 -11.20 0.27 -8.12
C SER A 183 -11.97 1.06 -9.20
N SER A 184 -13.00 1.80 -8.81
CA SER A 184 -13.80 2.62 -9.73
C SER A 184 -13.52 4.13 -9.64
N ILE A 185 -12.63 4.58 -8.73
CA ILE A 185 -12.40 6.01 -8.51
C ILE A 185 -11.64 6.62 -9.69
N THR A 186 -12.30 7.50 -10.43
CA THR A 186 -11.74 8.15 -11.61
C THR A 186 -11.59 9.64 -11.45
N ASP A 187 -12.29 10.24 -10.48
CA ASP A 187 -12.30 11.69 -10.27
C ASP A 187 -12.34 12.06 -8.78
N ILE A 188 -11.64 13.14 -8.42
CA ILE A 188 -11.67 13.74 -7.08
C ILE A 188 -11.82 15.26 -7.24
N ASP A 189 -12.99 15.79 -6.90
CA ASP A 189 -13.21 17.23 -6.91
C ASP A 189 -12.55 17.89 -5.69
N SER A 190 -11.39 18.49 -5.90
CA SER A 190 -10.65 19.26 -4.90
C SER A 190 -10.83 20.79 -5.06
N SER A 191 -11.76 21.26 -5.89
CA SER A 191 -11.89 22.67 -6.29
C SER A 191 -12.11 23.64 -5.12
N LYS A 192 -12.67 23.16 -4.00
CA LYS A 192 -12.87 23.94 -2.76
C LYS A 192 -11.79 23.69 -1.70
N CYS A 193 -10.95 22.67 -1.87
CA CYS A 193 -10.00 22.22 -0.86
C CYS A 193 -8.66 22.96 -0.98
N GLY A 194 -8.22 23.66 0.07
CA GLY A 194 -6.95 24.39 0.07
C GLY A 194 -5.73 23.51 0.37
N ALA A 195 -5.92 22.33 0.99
CA ALA A 195 -4.84 21.47 1.42
C ALA A 195 -4.47 20.38 0.38
N PHE A 196 -5.38 20.08 -0.55
CA PHE A 196 -5.19 19.02 -1.55
C PHE A 196 -5.57 19.53 -2.95
N VAL A 197 -4.86 19.01 -3.95
CA VAL A 197 -5.05 19.34 -5.37
C VAL A 197 -5.12 18.05 -6.18
N PHE A 198 -6.19 17.87 -6.95
CA PHE A 198 -6.31 16.79 -7.92
C PHE A 198 -5.96 17.32 -9.32
N GLU A 199 -4.87 16.84 -9.87
CA GLU A 199 -4.34 17.29 -11.15
C GLU A 199 -3.74 16.10 -11.91
N ASP A 200 -3.95 16.04 -13.22
CA ASP A 200 -3.50 14.96 -14.09
C ASP A 200 -3.88 13.54 -13.59
N GLY A 201 -5.04 13.42 -12.92
CA GLY A 201 -5.55 12.18 -12.38
C GLY A 201 -4.87 11.75 -11.08
N ILE A 202 -4.15 12.62 -10.38
CA ILE A 202 -3.45 12.33 -9.15
C ILE A 202 -3.78 13.36 -8.08
N LEU A 203 -4.10 12.91 -6.87
CA LEU A 203 -4.34 13.73 -5.69
C LEU A 203 -3.03 13.95 -4.93
N TYR A 204 -2.63 15.20 -4.86
CA TYR A 204 -1.46 15.70 -4.13
C TYR A 204 -1.86 16.50 -2.90
N ASN A 205 -0.93 16.67 -1.95
CA ASN A 205 -1.04 17.81 -1.03
C ASN A 205 -0.75 19.14 -1.77
N SER A 206 -1.11 20.27 -1.18
CA SER A 206 -0.93 21.60 -1.79
C SER A 206 0.53 21.98 -2.11
N SER A 207 1.50 21.32 -1.46
CA SER A 207 2.95 21.49 -1.76
C SER A 207 3.45 20.56 -2.88
N MET A 208 2.60 19.71 -3.46
CA MET A 208 2.92 18.71 -4.49
C MET A 208 3.99 17.68 -4.07
N GLN A 209 4.26 17.55 -2.77
CA GLN A 209 5.31 16.65 -2.28
C GLN A 209 4.82 15.24 -1.95
N ASN A 210 3.54 15.07 -1.68
CA ASN A 210 2.94 13.80 -1.29
C ASN A 210 1.81 13.43 -2.27
N ILE A 211 1.75 12.17 -2.69
CA ILE A 211 0.66 11.59 -3.49
C ILE A 211 -0.23 10.76 -2.59
N TYR A 212 -1.52 11.10 -2.51
CA TYR A 212 -2.50 10.42 -1.68
C TYR A 212 -3.37 9.42 -2.44
N ARG A 213 -3.74 9.73 -3.68
CA ARG A 213 -4.53 8.83 -4.51
C ARG A 213 -4.33 9.12 -5.99
N ALA A 214 -4.25 8.06 -6.78
CA ALA A 214 -4.28 8.13 -8.24
C ALA A 214 -5.61 7.61 -8.76
N SER A 215 -6.10 8.24 -9.82
CA SER A 215 -7.26 7.80 -10.59
C SER A 215 -7.01 6.42 -11.21
N THR A 216 -7.98 5.54 -11.13
CA THR A 216 -7.92 4.24 -11.82
C THR A 216 -8.08 4.34 -13.35
N ALA A 217 -8.41 5.54 -13.84
CA ALA A 217 -8.41 5.84 -15.28
C ALA A 217 -7.01 6.07 -15.86
N LEU A 218 -5.98 6.30 -15.02
CA LEU A 218 -4.59 6.40 -15.48
C LEU A 218 -4.18 5.16 -16.28
N SER A 219 -3.58 5.37 -17.44
CA SER A 219 -3.25 4.28 -18.35
C SER A 219 -1.95 4.57 -19.13
N GLY A 220 -1.28 3.50 -19.56
CA GLY A 220 -0.02 3.63 -20.30
C GLY A 220 1.13 4.09 -19.40
N GLU A 221 1.94 4.99 -19.93
CA GLU A 221 3.09 5.57 -19.23
C GLU A 221 2.65 6.65 -18.24
N VAL A 222 3.11 6.58 -17.01
CA VAL A 222 2.82 7.56 -15.94
C VAL A 222 4.11 8.19 -15.45
N TYR A 223 4.19 9.51 -15.58
CA TYR A 223 5.34 10.32 -15.16
C TYR A 223 4.99 11.08 -13.89
N ILE A 224 5.73 10.85 -12.81
CA ILE A 224 5.54 11.55 -11.54
C ILE A 224 6.30 12.88 -11.55
N ARG A 225 5.68 13.92 -11.00
CA ARG A 225 6.24 15.30 -10.95
C ARG A 225 7.51 15.37 -10.08
N ASN A 226 8.41 16.27 -10.45
CA ASN A 226 9.72 16.43 -9.79
C ASN A 226 9.65 16.93 -8.34
N GLU A 227 8.52 17.47 -7.89
CA GLU A 227 8.32 17.94 -6.53
C GLU A 227 8.01 16.81 -5.55
N VAL A 228 7.54 15.67 -6.06
CA VAL A 228 7.07 14.55 -5.24
C VAL A 228 8.23 13.88 -4.51
N LYS A 229 8.07 13.70 -3.20
CA LYS A 229 9.00 13.01 -2.31
C LYS A 229 8.46 11.69 -1.78
N TYR A 230 7.16 11.65 -1.51
CA TYR A 230 6.50 10.54 -0.83
C TYR A 230 5.30 10.06 -1.64
N ILE A 231 5.22 8.75 -1.85
CA ILE A 231 4.04 8.09 -2.38
C ILE A 231 3.36 7.43 -1.19
N GLU A 232 2.21 7.98 -0.79
CA GLU A 232 1.50 7.55 0.42
C GLU A 232 0.96 6.12 0.30
N PRO A 233 0.68 5.44 1.43
CA PRO A 233 0.15 4.10 1.42
C PRO A 233 -1.12 3.96 0.57
N GLY A 234 -1.13 2.97 -0.33
CA GLY A 234 -2.25 2.67 -1.21
C GLY A 234 -2.52 3.67 -2.34
N ALA A 235 -1.63 4.64 -2.58
CA ALA A 235 -1.88 5.76 -3.50
C ALA A 235 -2.25 5.35 -4.93
N PHE A 236 -1.58 4.36 -5.51
CA PHE A 236 -1.85 3.82 -6.85
C PHE A 236 -2.48 2.41 -6.81
N SER A 237 -2.93 1.95 -5.64
CA SER A 237 -3.51 0.61 -5.56
C SER A 237 -4.64 0.43 -6.59
N VAL A 238 -4.66 -0.74 -7.26
CA VAL A 238 -5.62 -1.10 -8.32
C VAL A 238 -5.62 -0.19 -9.56
N CYS A 239 -4.55 0.56 -9.84
CA CYS A 239 -4.36 1.27 -11.11
C CYS A 239 -3.98 0.26 -12.21
N VAL A 240 -4.94 -0.58 -12.60
CA VAL A 240 -4.73 -1.77 -13.45
C VAL A 240 -4.43 -1.46 -14.92
N ARG A 241 -4.48 -0.20 -15.34
CA ARG A 241 -4.28 0.22 -16.75
C ARG A 241 -2.94 0.89 -16.99
N MET A 242 -2.18 1.19 -15.93
CA MET A 242 -0.84 1.76 -15.99
C MET A 242 0.15 0.67 -16.40
N THR A 243 0.98 0.93 -17.43
CA THR A 243 1.95 -0.03 -17.96
C THR A 243 3.40 0.30 -17.60
N GLU A 244 3.73 1.57 -17.51
CA GLU A 244 5.07 2.03 -17.13
C GLU A 244 4.98 3.16 -16.10
N LEU A 245 5.93 3.20 -15.17
CA LEU A 245 6.01 4.22 -14.12
C LEU A 245 7.42 4.85 -14.13
N TYR A 246 7.46 6.17 -14.15
CA TYR A 246 8.69 6.96 -14.12
C TYR A 246 8.72 7.85 -12.86
N LEU A 247 9.64 7.54 -11.94
CA LEU A 247 9.80 8.25 -10.67
C LEU A 247 10.93 9.29 -10.76
N PRO A 248 10.70 10.55 -10.38
CA PRO A 248 11.75 11.57 -10.36
C PRO A 248 12.75 11.31 -9.22
N SER A 249 13.95 11.91 -9.32
CA SER A 249 15.01 11.76 -8.32
C SER A 249 14.65 12.26 -6.91
N SER A 250 13.58 13.00 -6.77
CA SER A 250 13.07 13.50 -5.49
C SER A 250 12.32 12.48 -4.65
N VAL A 251 11.80 11.39 -5.26
CA VAL A 251 11.06 10.35 -4.53
C VAL A 251 12.04 9.54 -3.68
N THR A 252 11.83 9.54 -2.37
CA THR A 252 12.66 8.83 -1.39
C THR A 252 12.00 7.58 -0.83
N ASP A 253 10.67 7.57 -0.77
CA ASP A 253 9.90 6.52 -0.12
C ASP A 253 8.66 6.13 -0.91
N ILE A 254 8.41 4.82 -1.00
CA ILE A 254 7.20 4.22 -1.55
C ILE A 254 6.45 3.56 -0.40
N GLY A 255 5.22 4.01 -0.15
CA GLY A 255 4.38 3.59 0.95
C GLY A 255 3.84 2.17 0.84
N GLU A 256 3.31 1.66 1.95
CA GLU A 256 2.67 0.33 2.03
C GLU A 256 1.55 0.19 0.98
N SER A 257 1.53 -0.93 0.26
CA SER A 257 0.52 -1.20 -0.80
C SER A 257 0.42 -0.13 -1.89
N ALA A 258 1.37 0.79 -2.02
CA ALA A 258 1.24 1.96 -2.89
C ALA A 258 0.88 1.61 -4.33
N PHE A 259 1.40 0.53 -4.87
CA PHE A 259 1.15 0.01 -6.23
C PHE A 259 0.54 -1.40 -6.22
N SER A 260 -0.05 -1.84 -5.10
CA SER A 260 -0.62 -3.18 -5.05
C SER A 260 -1.74 -3.35 -6.08
N TYR A 261 -1.76 -4.52 -6.74
CA TYR A 261 -2.72 -4.83 -7.82
C TYR A 261 -2.61 -3.95 -9.08
N CYS A 262 -1.47 -3.32 -9.35
CA CYS A 262 -1.19 -2.69 -10.65
C CYS A 262 -0.84 -3.79 -11.66
N THR A 263 -1.84 -4.59 -12.07
CA THR A 263 -1.65 -5.86 -12.80
C THR A 263 -1.10 -5.72 -14.21
N SER A 264 -1.17 -4.52 -14.82
CA SER A 264 -0.58 -4.25 -16.14
C SER A 264 0.78 -3.54 -16.08
N LEU A 265 1.29 -3.22 -14.88
CA LEU A 265 2.57 -2.52 -14.72
C LEU A 265 3.72 -3.45 -15.11
N GLN A 266 4.36 -3.16 -16.24
CA GLN A 266 5.45 -3.95 -16.83
C GLN A 266 6.82 -3.45 -16.41
N LYS A 267 6.96 -2.12 -16.27
CA LYS A 267 8.23 -1.46 -16.04
C LYS A 267 8.15 -0.33 -15.02
N ILE A 268 9.19 -0.23 -14.22
CA ILE A 268 9.39 0.89 -13.29
C ILE A 268 10.78 1.47 -13.51
N ASP A 269 10.84 2.79 -13.72
CA ASP A 269 12.09 3.54 -13.63
C ASP A 269 12.16 4.15 -12.23
N PHE A 270 12.94 3.51 -11.35
CA PHE A 270 13.06 3.92 -9.96
C PHE A 270 13.87 5.21 -9.82
N SER A 271 13.42 6.05 -8.91
CA SER A 271 14.14 7.25 -8.49
C SER A 271 15.55 6.94 -8.01
N SER A 272 16.55 7.72 -8.46
CA SER A 272 17.90 7.66 -7.91
C SER A 272 18.00 8.13 -6.45
N GLY A 273 16.94 8.71 -5.88
CA GLY A 273 16.83 9.09 -4.48
C GLY A 273 16.11 8.07 -3.59
N LEU A 274 15.57 6.99 -4.18
CA LEU A 274 14.76 6.01 -3.44
C LEU A 274 15.60 5.28 -2.39
N THR A 275 15.13 5.31 -1.14
CA THR A 275 15.80 4.66 0.00
C THR A 275 14.98 3.51 0.58
N ASN A 276 13.67 3.54 0.44
CA ASN A 276 12.79 2.58 1.08
C ASN A 276 11.60 2.18 0.21
N ILE A 277 11.33 0.88 0.14
CA ILE A 277 10.11 0.30 -0.42
C ILE A 277 9.37 -0.39 0.73
N ALA A 278 8.19 0.13 1.08
CA ALA A 278 7.42 -0.37 2.21
C ALA A 278 6.79 -1.75 1.94
N PRO A 279 6.24 -2.42 2.98
CA PRO A 279 5.60 -3.72 2.82
C PRO A 279 4.52 -3.74 1.73
N ILE A 280 4.43 -4.86 1.00
CA ILE A 280 3.43 -5.16 -0.03
C ILE A 280 3.25 -4.05 -1.09
N ALA A 281 4.25 -3.16 -1.26
CA ALA A 281 4.15 -1.98 -2.13
C ALA A 281 3.78 -2.32 -3.58
N PHE A 282 4.30 -3.40 -4.13
CA PHE A 282 4.04 -3.90 -5.50
C PHE A 282 3.40 -5.29 -5.51
N LYS A 283 2.71 -5.66 -4.43
CA LYS A 283 2.00 -6.95 -4.37
C LYS A 283 1.03 -7.09 -5.53
N TYR A 284 1.05 -8.25 -6.22
CA TYR A 284 0.21 -8.55 -7.39
C TYR A 284 0.44 -7.62 -8.61
N CYS A 285 1.63 -7.04 -8.78
CA CYS A 285 2.04 -6.45 -10.05
C CYS A 285 2.43 -7.57 -11.03
N THR A 286 1.42 -8.31 -11.51
CA THR A 286 1.62 -9.58 -12.21
C THR A 286 2.31 -9.46 -13.57
N ALA A 287 2.28 -8.29 -14.21
CA ALA A 287 2.97 -8.03 -15.48
C ALA A 287 4.41 -7.51 -15.33
N LEU A 288 4.88 -7.25 -14.09
CA LEU A 288 6.20 -6.64 -13.86
C LEU A 288 7.32 -7.61 -14.23
N GLU A 289 8.17 -7.21 -15.19
CA GLU A 289 9.15 -8.10 -15.83
C GLU A 289 10.54 -8.05 -15.18
N SER A 290 10.96 -6.85 -14.75
CA SER A 290 12.29 -6.63 -14.19
C SER A 290 12.35 -5.48 -13.20
N LEU A 291 13.35 -5.55 -12.29
CA LEU A 291 13.64 -4.54 -11.29
C LEU A 291 15.12 -4.17 -11.33
N ASP A 292 15.40 -2.91 -11.63
CA ASP A 292 16.72 -2.30 -11.56
C ASP A 292 16.71 -1.24 -10.44
N PHE A 293 17.09 -1.63 -9.23
CA PHE A 293 17.06 -0.76 -8.05
C PHE A 293 18.21 0.25 -8.04
N PRO A 294 17.99 1.49 -7.56
CA PRO A 294 19.06 2.48 -7.40
C PRO A 294 20.00 2.11 -6.26
N ILE A 295 21.24 2.57 -6.34
CA ILE A 295 22.27 2.32 -5.30
C ILE A 295 21.90 2.88 -3.92
N THR A 296 21.00 3.83 -3.87
CA THR A 296 20.50 4.47 -2.64
C THR A 296 19.49 3.61 -1.87
N LEU A 297 18.95 2.55 -2.48
CA LEU A 297 17.96 1.70 -1.83
C LEU A 297 18.58 0.96 -0.65
N ASP A 298 18.04 1.16 0.55
CA ASP A 298 18.45 0.52 1.80
C ASP A 298 17.55 -0.69 2.13
N LYS A 299 16.21 -0.53 1.98
CA LYS A 299 15.28 -1.55 2.47
C LYS A 299 14.20 -1.91 1.47
N ILE A 300 13.91 -3.22 1.41
CA ILE A 300 12.77 -3.81 0.71
C ILE A 300 11.88 -4.47 1.76
N GLY A 301 10.63 -4.00 1.88
CA GLY A 301 9.67 -4.42 2.90
C GLY A 301 9.12 -5.83 2.70
N ASP A 302 8.38 -6.31 3.71
CA ASP A 302 7.73 -7.62 3.70
C ASP A 302 6.74 -7.71 2.53
N GLY A 303 6.81 -8.80 1.75
CA GLY A 303 5.93 -9.03 0.60
C GLY A 303 5.96 -7.94 -0.47
N ALA A 304 7.00 -7.08 -0.52
CA ALA A 304 7.01 -5.90 -1.40
C ALA A 304 6.71 -6.23 -2.87
N PHE A 305 7.16 -7.36 -3.36
CA PHE A 305 6.94 -7.87 -4.73
C PHE A 305 6.23 -9.25 -4.72
N LEU A 306 5.42 -9.51 -3.70
CA LEU A 306 4.65 -10.75 -3.59
C LEU A 306 3.75 -10.94 -4.81
N SER A 307 3.83 -12.13 -5.45
CA SER A 307 3.03 -12.50 -6.62
C SER A 307 3.25 -11.61 -7.86
N CYS A 308 4.48 -11.14 -8.08
CA CYS A 308 4.91 -10.57 -9.35
C CYS A 308 5.28 -11.71 -10.32
N THR A 309 4.25 -12.32 -10.95
CA THR A 309 4.40 -13.61 -11.65
C THR A 309 5.24 -13.55 -12.92
N GLU A 310 5.35 -12.40 -13.57
CA GLU A 310 6.20 -12.18 -14.75
C GLU A 310 7.63 -11.76 -14.40
N LEU A 311 7.92 -11.50 -13.12
CA LEU A 311 9.22 -11.01 -12.69
C LEU A 311 10.32 -12.06 -12.91
N SER A 312 11.19 -11.77 -13.85
CA SER A 312 12.28 -12.69 -14.26
C SER A 312 13.68 -12.19 -13.87
N ARG A 313 13.83 -10.88 -13.65
CA ARG A 313 15.13 -10.27 -13.37
C ARG A 313 15.04 -9.24 -12.23
N VAL A 314 15.92 -9.40 -11.24
CA VAL A 314 16.13 -8.47 -10.13
C VAL A 314 17.62 -8.15 -10.02
N VAL A 315 17.96 -6.86 -10.13
CA VAL A 315 19.30 -6.36 -9.85
C VAL A 315 19.31 -5.65 -8.51
N MET A 316 19.95 -6.28 -7.53
CA MET A 316 20.04 -5.78 -6.16
C MET A 316 21.40 -5.08 -5.95
N PRO A 317 21.40 -3.77 -5.67
CA PRO A 317 22.65 -3.02 -5.51
C PRO A 317 23.28 -3.24 -4.12
N GLU A 318 24.58 -2.91 -4.00
CA GLU A 318 25.33 -2.95 -2.74
C GLU A 318 24.84 -1.93 -1.68
N GLY A 319 23.77 -1.18 -1.94
CA GLY A 319 23.12 -0.30 -0.94
C GLY A 319 22.17 -1.03 -0.03
N VAL A 320 21.58 -2.14 -0.49
CA VAL A 320 20.50 -2.85 0.24
C VAL A 320 21.04 -3.52 1.49
N SER A 321 20.51 -3.14 2.66
CA SER A 321 20.84 -3.72 3.96
C SER A 321 19.84 -4.78 4.43
N ALA A 322 18.57 -4.67 4.04
CA ALA A 322 17.52 -5.57 4.50
C ALA A 322 16.51 -5.91 3.39
N VAL A 323 16.09 -7.19 3.39
CA VAL A 323 15.00 -7.71 2.55
C VAL A 323 13.98 -8.38 3.46
N GLY A 324 12.72 -7.96 3.37
CA GLY A 324 11.63 -8.40 4.22
C GLY A 324 11.16 -9.83 4.00
N GLU A 325 10.31 -10.31 4.90
CA GLU A 325 9.65 -11.62 4.80
C GLU A 325 8.82 -11.70 3.52
N GLY A 326 8.97 -12.78 2.75
CA GLY A 326 8.18 -13.01 1.54
C GLY A 326 8.35 -11.96 0.43
N ALA A 327 9.38 -11.12 0.47
CA ALA A 327 9.53 -9.97 -0.43
C ALA A 327 9.37 -10.31 -1.91
N PHE A 328 9.84 -11.49 -2.35
CA PHE A 328 9.74 -12.00 -3.72
C PHE A 328 9.05 -13.38 -3.76
N THR A 329 8.16 -13.66 -2.83
CA THR A 329 7.38 -14.91 -2.83
C THR A 329 6.40 -14.93 -4.00
N SER A 330 6.17 -16.12 -4.58
CA SER A 330 5.30 -16.35 -5.74
C SER A 330 5.72 -15.54 -6.99
N CYS A 331 7.04 -15.49 -7.25
CA CYS A 331 7.65 -14.98 -8.47
C CYS A 331 8.25 -16.13 -9.28
N PRO A 332 7.44 -17.00 -9.92
CA PRO A 332 7.91 -18.27 -10.50
C PRO A 332 8.88 -18.13 -11.68
N LYS A 333 8.90 -16.96 -12.36
CA LYS A 333 9.86 -16.67 -13.43
C LYS A 333 11.22 -16.19 -12.93
N LEU A 334 11.34 -15.87 -11.64
CA LEU A 334 12.60 -15.43 -11.03
C LEU A 334 13.46 -16.67 -10.71
N GLU A 335 14.35 -17.02 -11.63
CA GLU A 335 15.17 -18.23 -11.51
C GLU A 335 16.43 -18.03 -10.66
N GLN A 336 16.95 -16.79 -10.62
CA GLN A 336 18.20 -16.48 -9.92
C GLN A 336 18.22 -15.05 -9.38
N VAL A 337 18.79 -14.86 -8.19
CA VAL A 337 19.07 -13.53 -7.61
C VAL A 337 20.49 -13.50 -7.06
N ILE A 338 21.17 -12.38 -7.29
CA ILE A 338 22.46 -12.09 -6.67
C ILE A 338 22.19 -11.30 -5.38
N ILE A 339 22.63 -11.84 -4.23
CA ILE A 339 22.52 -11.16 -2.94
C ILE A 339 23.84 -10.46 -2.63
N PRO A 340 23.87 -9.11 -2.59
CA PRO A 340 25.10 -8.36 -2.34
C PRO A 340 25.60 -8.53 -0.89
N LYS A 341 26.86 -8.16 -0.64
CA LYS A 341 27.47 -8.28 0.69
C LYS A 341 26.83 -7.35 1.74
N SER A 342 26.28 -6.23 1.30
CA SER A 342 25.62 -5.24 2.15
C SER A 342 24.39 -5.79 2.89
N VAL A 343 23.74 -6.82 2.33
CA VAL A 343 22.53 -7.41 2.94
C VAL A 343 22.90 -8.11 4.23
N SER A 344 22.40 -7.56 5.35
CA SER A 344 22.61 -8.06 6.72
C SER A 344 21.40 -8.77 7.30
N SER A 345 20.22 -8.65 6.67
CA SER A 345 18.97 -9.28 7.10
C SER A 345 18.13 -9.72 5.90
N ILE A 346 17.68 -10.99 5.93
CA ILE A 346 16.73 -11.54 4.95
C ILE A 346 15.61 -12.22 5.72
N GLY A 347 14.37 -11.78 5.48
CA GLY A 347 13.17 -12.35 6.10
C GLY A 347 12.88 -13.78 5.63
N ALA A 348 12.01 -14.46 6.36
CA ALA A 348 11.58 -15.82 5.99
C ALA A 348 10.93 -15.79 4.58
N HIS A 349 11.17 -16.84 3.80
CA HIS A 349 10.57 -17.04 2.46
C HIS A 349 10.78 -15.89 1.47
N ALA A 350 11.76 -14.99 1.71
CA ALA A 350 11.98 -13.80 0.88
C ALA A 350 12.23 -14.14 -0.59
N PHE A 351 12.87 -15.26 -0.89
CA PHE A 351 13.25 -15.65 -2.25
C PHE A 351 12.96 -17.11 -2.54
N GLY A 352 12.47 -17.40 -3.75
CA GLY A 352 12.35 -18.74 -4.30
C GLY A 352 11.23 -19.58 -3.70
N TYR A 353 10.25 -18.97 -3.09
CA TYR A 353 9.09 -19.64 -2.54
C TYR A 353 7.81 -19.24 -3.25
N SER A 354 6.85 -20.16 -3.32
CA SER A 354 5.45 -19.88 -3.67
C SER A 354 4.53 -20.24 -2.50
N ILE A 355 3.41 -19.58 -2.43
CA ILE A 355 2.33 -19.86 -1.48
C ILE A 355 1.31 -20.75 -2.21
N GLY A 356 1.03 -21.94 -1.67
CA GLY A 356 -0.04 -22.82 -2.12
C GLY A 356 -1.41 -22.42 -1.57
N ASP A 357 -2.47 -23.14 -2.02
CA ASP A 357 -3.86 -22.89 -1.60
C ASP A 357 -4.08 -23.03 -0.08
N ASP A 358 -3.30 -23.87 0.58
CA ASP A 358 -3.34 -24.08 2.05
C ASP A 358 -2.45 -23.11 2.84
N GLU A 359 -2.02 -22.01 2.21
CA GLU A 359 -1.06 -21.04 2.77
C GLU A 359 0.33 -21.64 3.11
N ASP A 360 0.63 -22.84 2.63
CA ASP A 360 1.93 -23.47 2.80
C ASP A 360 2.96 -22.93 1.81
N TYR A 361 4.17 -22.66 2.32
CA TYR A 361 5.28 -22.19 1.49
C TYR A 361 6.01 -23.38 0.86
N THR A 362 6.12 -23.39 -0.46
CA THR A 362 6.86 -24.39 -1.22
C THR A 362 8.05 -23.75 -1.94
N LEU A 363 9.22 -24.42 -1.88
CA LEU A 363 10.41 -23.94 -2.58
C LEU A 363 10.27 -24.21 -4.08
N GLU A 364 10.48 -23.16 -4.90
CA GLU A 364 10.43 -23.23 -6.35
C GLU A 364 11.55 -24.13 -6.90
N LYS A 365 11.15 -25.05 -7.76
CA LYS A 365 12.08 -26.00 -8.36
C LYS A 365 13.02 -25.29 -9.33
N GLY A 366 14.32 -25.41 -9.05
CA GLY A 366 15.35 -24.82 -9.93
C GLY A 366 15.81 -23.43 -9.53
N PHE A 367 15.13 -22.77 -8.59
CA PHE A 367 15.58 -21.47 -8.06
C PHE A 367 16.97 -21.54 -7.43
N LYS A 368 17.79 -20.52 -7.67
CA LYS A 368 19.17 -20.45 -7.18
C LYS A 368 19.49 -19.05 -6.63
N LEU A 369 20.38 -19.03 -5.64
CA LEU A 369 20.99 -17.79 -5.17
C LEU A 369 22.46 -17.69 -5.58
N SER A 370 22.89 -16.50 -5.98
CA SER A 370 24.30 -16.16 -6.09
C SER A 370 24.69 -15.34 -4.87
N VAL A 371 25.64 -15.83 -4.09
CA VAL A 371 25.96 -15.29 -2.77
C VAL A 371 27.47 -15.10 -2.60
N PHE A 372 27.87 -14.28 -1.67
CA PHE A 372 29.27 -14.15 -1.28
C PHE A 372 29.60 -15.04 -0.09
N THR A 373 30.84 -15.54 -0.04
CA THR A 373 31.30 -16.39 1.05
C THR A 373 31.17 -15.69 2.41
N GLY A 374 30.53 -16.35 3.37
CA GLY A 374 30.30 -15.83 4.74
C GLY A 374 29.21 -14.76 4.87
N SER A 375 28.53 -14.38 3.76
CA SER A 375 27.46 -13.38 3.76
C SER A 375 26.14 -13.89 4.37
N GLU A 376 25.24 -12.96 4.67
CA GLU A 376 23.85 -13.28 5.06
C GLU A 376 23.12 -14.08 3.98
N GLY A 377 23.33 -13.76 2.70
CA GLY A 377 22.79 -14.52 1.58
C GLY A 377 23.20 -16.00 1.62
N GLU A 378 24.45 -16.30 1.95
CA GLU A 378 24.89 -17.70 2.11
C GLU A 378 24.22 -18.36 3.31
N ARG A 379 24.09 -17.67 4.46
CA ARG A 379 23.39 -18.21 5.64
C ARG A 379 21.94 -18.51 5.31
N TYR A 380 21.26 -17.58 4.66
CA TYR A 380 19.87 -17.74 4.25
C TYR A 380 19.69 -18.93 3.30
N ALA A 381 20.54 -19.05 2.26
CA ALA A 381 20.48 -20.15 1.31
C ALA A 381 20.65 -21.51 2.00
N ARG A 382 21.61 -21.65 2.93
CA ARG A 382 21.86 -22.87 3.69
C ARG A 382 20.68 -23.22 4.61
N ALA A 383 20.17 -22.24 5.35
CA ALA A 383 19.06 -22.45 6.31
C ALA A 383 17.79 -22.91 5.60
N ASN A 384 17.54 -22.43 4.39
CA ASN A 384 16.36 -22.71 3.59
C ASN A 384 16.57 -23.82 2.54
N LYS A 385 17.74 -24.45 2.50
CA LYS A 385 18.10 -25.50 1.54
C LYS A 385 17.98 -25.06 0.06
N ILE A 386 18.18 -23.78 -0.20
CA ILE A 386 18.18 -23.21 -1.55
C ILE A 386 19.51 -23.50 -2.20
N SER A 387 19.51 -23.93 -3.47
CA SER A 387 20.72 -24.09 -4.26
C SER A 387 21.45 -22.76 -4.44
N TYR A 388 22.76 -22.69 -4.25
CA TYR A 388 23.51 -21.46 -4.41
C TYR A 388 24.89 -21.63 -5.02
N THR A 389 25.41 -20.52 -5.56
CA THR A 389 26.78 -20.42 -6.09
C THR A 389 27.49 -19.22 -5.43
N HIS A 390 28.81 -19.31 -5.28
CA HIS A 390 29.60 -18.19 -4.75
C HIS A 390 30.04 -17.26 -5.89
N VAL A 391 29.70 -15.97 -5.77
CA VAL A 391 30.09 -14.94 -6.74
C VAL A 391 31.59 -14.70 -6.70
N ASP A 392 32.19 -14.59 -5.51
CA ASP A 392 33.60 -14.36 -5.26
C ASP A 392 34.51 -15.49 -5.76
N LYS A 393 34.01 -16.73 -5.83
CA LYS A 393 34.73 -17.87 -6.41
C LYS A 393 34.61 -17.99 -7.92
N SER A 394 33.60 -17.35 -8.50
CA SER A 394 33.31 -17.40 -9.96
C SER A 394 33.70 -16.13 -10.71
N LEU A 395 34.26 -15.11 -10.02
CA LEU A 395 34.59 -13.80 -10.59
C LEU A 395 35.38 -13.83 -11.90
N LYS A 396 36.25 -14.83 -12.13
CA LYS A 396 36.94 -15.02 -13.42
C LYS A 396 35.99 -15.32 -14.59
N ARG A 397 34.78 -15.82 -14.32
CA ARG A 397 33.76 -16.13 -15.34
C ARG A 397 32.73 -15.00 -15.50
N TYR A 398 32.46 -14.25 -14.41
CA TYR A 398 31.41 -13.21 -14.38
C TYR A 398 31.94 -11.78 -14.54
N ALA A 399 33.26 -11.55 -14.45
CA ALA A 399 33.91 -10.27 -14.75
C ALA A 399 33.45 -9.69 -16.11
N PHE A 400 33.14 -10.55 -17.07
CA PHE A 400 32.66 -10.14 -18.40
C PHE A 400 31.20 -9.58 -18.33
N LEU A 401 30.34 -10.16 -17.51
CA LEU A 401 28.93 -9.69 -17.39
C LEU A 401 28.83 -8.43 -16.53
N ILE A 402 29.64 -8.31 -15.49
CA ILE A 402 29.74 -7.10 -14.65
C ILE A 402 30.36 -5.95 -15.46
N ALA A 403 31.42 -6.25 -16.26
CA ALA A 403 32.00 -5.27 -17.16
C ALA A 403 31.04 -4.84 -18.28
N ALA A 404 30.23 -5.76 -18.82
CA ALA A 404 29.22 -5.44 -19.83
C ALA A 404 28.07 -4.57 -19.23
N GLY A 405 27.66 -4.83 -17.99
CA GLY A 405 26.67 -3.99 -17.27
C GLY A 405 27.22 -2.61 -16.94
N ALA A 406 28.47 -2.50 -16.49
CA ALA A 406 29.15 -1.23 -16.23
C ALA A 406 29.38 -0.43 -17.52
N LEU A 407 29.68 -1.11 -18.63
CA LEU A 407 29.84 -0.50 -19.97
C LEU A 407 28.49 0.04 -20.50
N LEU A 408 27.40 -0.68 -20.25
CA LEU A 408 26.06 -0.21 -20.63
C LEU A 408 25.66 1.04 -19.82
N LEU A 409 25.96 1.04 -18.53
CA LEU A 409 25.72 2.19 -17.65
C LEU A 409 26.57 3.39 -18.04
N ALA A 410 27.86 3.17 -18.34
CA ALA A 410 28.77 4.22 -18.82
C ALA A 410 28.34 4.79 -20.18
N ALA A 411 27.84 3.93 -21.09
CA ALA A 411 27.31 4.37 -22.37
C ALA A 411 26.02 5.20 -22.23
N ILE A 412 25.13 4.84 -21.29
CA ILE A 412 23.89 5.60 -21.00
C ILE A 412 24.23 6.95 -20.36
N VAL A 413 25.16 6.98 -19.40
CA VAL A 413 25.62 8.22 -18.75
C VAL A 413 26.34 9.11 -19.78
N LEU A 414 27.18 8.55 -20.65
CA LEU A 414 27.82 9.30 -21.72
C LEU A 414 26.81 9.84 -22.74
N ALA A 415 25.78 9.06 -23.09
CA ALA A 415 24.69 9.52 -23.97
C ALA A 415 23.91 10.67 -23.35
N MET A 416 23.61 10.59 -22.04
CA MET A 416 22.92 11.69 -21.31
C MET A 416 23.80 12.94 -21.19
N VAL A 417 25.10 12.79 -20.90
CA VAL A 417 26.05 13.92 -20.84
C VAL A 417 26.25 14.57 -22.23
N LEU A 418 26.24 13.76 -23.30
CA LEU A 418 26.35 14.25 -24.67
C LEU A 418 25.05 14.94 -25.16
N MET A 419 23.88 14.50 -24.68
CA MET A 419 22.61 15.17 -24.93
C MET A 419 22.45 16.47 -24.12
N SER A 420 23.00 16.55 -22.90
CA SER A 420 22.95 17.74 -22.03
C SER A 420 23.93 18.85 -22.44
N LYS A 421 25.05 18.53 -23.10
CA LYS A 421 26.02 19.51 -23.63
C LYS A 421 25.74 19.73 -25.11
N GLY A 422 24.88 20.67 -25.44
CA GLY A 422 24.49 21.05 -26.79
C GLY A 422 25.57 20.94 -27.86
N ARG A 423 25.33 20.08 -28.83
CA ARG A 423 25.90 19.96 -30.18
C ARG A 423 27.26 20.65 -30.46
N LYS A 424 28.35 19.95 -30.17
CA LYS A 424 29.51 19.97 -31.09
C LYS A 424 29.61 18.59 -31.73
N ARG A 425 29.62 18.52 -33.08
CA ARG A 425 29.80 17.30 -33.84
C ARG A 425 31.21 16.76 -33.57
N ILE A 426 31.30 15.73 -32.74
CA ILE A 426 32.49 14.89 -32.60
C ILE A 426 32.33 13.72 -33.58
N SER A 427 33.36 13.35 -34.29
CA SER A 427 33.30 12.28 -35.31
C SER A 427 33.04 10.92 -34.67
N SER A 428 32.49 9.97 -35.45
CA SER A 428 32.15 8.62 -34.92
C SER A 428 33.40 7.82 -34.48
N SER A 429 34.57 8.14 -35.01
CA SER A 429 35.87 7.52 -34.67
C SER A 429 36.40 7.98 -33.30
N GLU A 430 36.23 9.27 -32.95
CA GLU A 430 36.63 9.78 -31.64
C GLU A 430 35.73 9.29 -30.51
N LYS A 431 34.45 9.06 -30.80
CA LYS A 431 33.50 8.47 -29.83
C LYS A 431 33.81 7.02 -29.51
N LYS A 432 34.28 6.26 -30.52
CA LYS A 432 34.67 4.85 -30.35
C LYS A 432 35.94 4.73 -29.55
N ALA A 433 36.95 5.57 -29.86
CA ALA A 433 38.24 5.56 -29.17
C ALA A 433 38.12 5.97 -27.68
N GLU A 434 37.25 6.94 -27.34
CA GLU A 434 37.01 7.37 -25.96
C GLU A 434 36.26 6.30 -25.16
N ALA A 435 35.30 5.60 -25.78
CA ALA A 435 34.58 4.50 -25.15
C ALA A 435 35.50 3.28 -24.88
N GLU A 436 36.41 2.99 -25.80
CA GLU A 436 37.41 1.92 -25.64
C GLU A 436 38.42 2.26 -24.53
N ARG A 437 38.87 3.53 -24.43
CA ARG A 437 39.77 3.98 -23.36
C ARG A 437 39.14 3.90 -21.96
N ILE A 438 37.87 4.35 -21.80
CA ILE A 438 37.15 4.25 -20.55
C ILE A 438 36.92 2.78 -20.15
N ALA A 439 36.71 1.90 -21.10
CA ALA A 439 36.55 0.47 -20.85
C ALA A 439 37.86 -0.18 -20.37
N GLU A 440 39.00 0.18 -20.97
CA GLU A 440 40.34 -0.31 -20.56
C GLU A 440 40.70 0.20 -19.14
N GLU A 441 40.54 1.49 -18.85
CA GLU A 441 40.81 2.07 -17.52
C GLU A 441 39.96 1.45 -16.42
N SER A 442 38.68 1.11 -16.72
CA SER A 442 37.78 0.42 -15.80
C SER A 442 38.18 -1.04 -15.57
N TYR A 443 38.72 -1.69 -16.60
CA TYR A 443 39.18 -3.06 -16.51
C TYR A 443 40.48 -3.18 -15.70
N GLU A 444 41.46 -2.29 -15.92
CA GLU A 444 42.69 -2.23 -15.14
C GLU A 444 42.43 -1.96 -13.66
N LYS A 445 41.48 -1.06 -13.34
CA LYS A 445 41.12 -0.74 -11.96
C LYS A 445 40.47 -1.92 -11.21
N ILE A 446 39.72 -2.77 -11.94
CA ILE A 446 39.12 -3.99 -11.37
C ILE A 446 40.18 -5.07 -11.13
N LEU A 447 41.24 -5.12 -11.97
CA LEU A 447 42.35 -6.05 -11.79
C LEU A 447 43.25 -5.64 -10.61
N ASP A 448 43.52 -4.35 -10.43
CA ASP A 448 44.36 -3.83 -9.34
C ASP A 448 43.69 -4.06 -7.95
N ASP A 449 42.34 -3.87 -7.85
CA ASP A 449 41.59 -4.15 -6.61
C ASP A 449 41.50 -5.66 -6.29
N SER A 450 41.81 -6.56 -7.26
CA SER A 450 41.75 -8.02 -7.06
C SER A 450 43.06 -8.62 -6.51
N ASP A 451 44.18 -7.88 -6.57
CA ASP A 451 45.51 -8.35 -6.13
C ASP A 451 45.87 -7.90 -4.68
N GLU A 452 45.03 -7.13 -3.98
CA GLU A 452 45.18 -6.90 -2.55
C GLU A 452 44.73 -8.14 -1.74
N GLU A 453 45.67 -9.00 -1.38
CA GLU A 453 45.46 -10.04 -0.39
C GLU A 453 45.09 -9.40 0.97
N PRO A 454 44.07 -9.96 1.69
CA PRO A 454 43.76 -9.50 3.03
C PRO A 454 44.98 -9.81 3.96
N LYS A 455 45.62 -8.75 4.45
CA LYS A 455 46.56 -8.90 5.55
C LYS A 455 45.81 -9.38 6.79
N GLU A 456 46.36 -10.44 7.41
CA GLU A 456 45.89 -11.11 8.62
C GLU A 456 45.56 -10.18 9.80
#